data_e10ab3c306182185b32e23ed68ea69ba
#
_entry.id   e10ab3c306182185b32e23ed68ea69ba
#
_cell.length_a   1.000
_cell.length_b   1.000
_cell.length_c   1.000
_cell.angle_alpha   90.00
_cell.angle_beta   90.00
_cell.angle_gamma   90.00
#
_symmetry.space_group_name_H-M   'P 1'
#
loop_
_entity.id
_entity.type
_entity.pdbx_description
1 polymer ?
#
loop_
_entity_poly.entity_id
_entity_poly.type
_entity_poly.pdbx_seq_one_letter_code
_entity_poly.pdbx_strand_id
1 'polypeptide(L)'
;MEEYLGLRVESVDEVEILRRMEEGIYDHEAYEKALAWTKEHCREGRDDNPEYVDFLGEKRRIKFTKEEKEKQWEFTIKMYCIIKDLIQGNKNLPAGFIEESVGHNAIAAGFQGQRQWTDHWPNCDYPEAVLNSSFDFEGPKEPMVFATENDVLNGLGMLFMELLTNRAQIFADVRTYWSPEATKRVTGYDLEGKAKENGGIIHLLNSGAACLDACGECTDENGNAVMKKWWEVTDEDIQKMTDATVWCEAGFDN
;
A
#
# COMPACT_ATOMS: atom_id res chain seq x y z
N MET A 1 13.06 -11.96 -15.79
CA MET A 1 12.08 -10.96 -16.30
C MET A 1 12.37 -10.65 -17.76
N GLU A 2 13.52 -10.08 -18.07
CA GLU A 2 13.87 -9.67 -19.44
C GLU A 2 13.90 -10.85 -20.40
N GLU A 3 14.52 -11.95 -20.01
CA GLU A 3 14.67 -13.16 -20.86
C GLU A 3 13.32 -13.83 -21.20
N TYR A 4 12.40 -13.92 -20.23
CA TYR A 4 11.14 -14.66 -20.41
C TYR A 4 9.97 -13.81 -20.88
N LEU A 5 9.94 -12.54 -20.48
CA LEU A 5 8.79 -11.66 -20.67
C LEU A 5 9.13 -10.41 -21.50
N GLY A 6 10.41 -10.18 -21.80
CA GLY A 6 10.86 -8.99 -22.50
C GLY A 6 10.68 -7.69 -21.71
N LEU A 7 10.46 -7.77 -20.40
CA LEU A 7 10.26 -6.62 -19.55
C LEU A 7 11.62 -6.09 -19.08
N ARG A 8 11.88 -4.82 -19.32
CA ARG A 8 13.05 -4.13 -18.77
C ARG A 8 12.87 -3.94 -17.27
N VAL A 9 13.92 -4.23 -16.50
CA VAL A 9 13.98 -4.00 -15.07
C VAL A 9 14.95 -2.86 -14.78
N GLU A 10 14.50 -1.85 -14.06
CA GLU A 10 15.31 -0.73 -13.60
C GLU A 10 15.34 -0.70 -12.08
N SER A 11 16.51 -0.41 -11.52
CA SER A 11 16.67 -0.19 -10.09
C SER A 11 16.88 1.30 -9.84
N VAL A 12 16.12 1.85 -8.91
CA VAL A 12 16.28 3.21 -8.40
C VAL A 12 16.75 3.09 -6.95
N ASP A 13 17.79 3.82 -6.58
CA ASP A 13 18.25 3.86 -5.20
C ASP A 13 17.23 4.63 -4.35
N GLU A 14 16.86 4.10 -3.19
CA GLU A 14 15.93 4.75 -2.25
C GLU A 14 16.40 6.13 -1.80
N VAL A 15 17.70 6.39 -1.82
CA VAL A 15 18.31 7.72 -1.58
C VAL A 15 17.75 8.77 -2.54
N GLU A 16 17.31 8.39 -3.74
CA GLU A 16 16.68 9.31 -4.69
C GLU A 16 15.38 9.91 -4.13
N ILE A 17 14.61 9.14 -3.37
CA ILE A 17 13.40 9.64 -2.69
C ILE A 17 13.78 10.68 -1.65
N LEU A 18 14.79 10.40 -0.83
CA LEU A 18 15.28 11.36 0.19
C LEU A 18 15.82 12.63 -0.46
N ARG A 19 16.64 12.49 -1.51
CA ARG A 19 17.14 13.65 -2.27
C ARG A 19 16.00 14.52 -2.77
N ARG A 20 14.98 13.93 -3.37
CA ARG A 20 13.81 14.68 -3.85
C ARG A 20 13.06 15.37 -2.73
N MET A 21 12.92 14.72 -1.57
CA MET A 21 12.31 15.35 -0.39
C MET A 21 13.11 16.55 0.10
N GLU A 22 14.43 16.40 0.23
CA GLU A 22 15.33 17.44 0.75
C GLU A 22 15.46 18.63 -0.20
N GLU A 23 15.52 18.37 -1.51
CA GLU A 23 15.65 19.41 -2.54
C GLU A 23 14.27 19.97 -2.99
N GLY A 24 13.16 19.43 -2.49
CA GLY A 24 11.82 19.88 -2.83
C GLY A 24 11.40 19.50 -4.25
N ILE A 25 11.89 18.37 -4.79
CA ILE A 25 11.62 17.89 -6.15
C ILE A 25 10.37 17.00 -6.15
N TYR A 26 9.24 17.60 -5.92
CA TYR A 26 7.91 16.99 -6.02
C TYR A 26 6.87 18.05 -6.34
N ASP A 27 5.69 17.64 -6.77
CA ASP A 27 4.57 18.55 -7.01
C ASP A 27 4.00 19.05 -5.67
N HIS A 28 4.34 20.28 -5.31
CA HIS A 28 3.93 20.87 -4.03
C HIS A 28 2.42 21.03 -3.92
N GLU A 29 1.71 21.32 -5.02
CA GLU A 29 0.25 21.45 -4.99
C GLU A 29 -0.40 20.07 -4.80
N ALA A 30 0.07 19.04 -5.48
CA ALA A 30 -0.38 17.67 -5.30
C ALA A 30 -0.11 17.17 -3.87
N TYR A 31 1.07 17.47 -3.33
CA TYR A 31 1.42 17.14 -1.94
C TYR A 31 0.45 17.77 -0.93
N GLU A 32 0.17 19.06 -1.04
CA GLU A 32 -0.75 19.75 -0.11
C GLU A 32 -2.18 19.16 -0.20
N LYS A 33 -2.66 18.84 -1.40
CA LYS A 33 -3.95 18.18 -1.60
C LYS A 33 -3.96 16.77 -0.98
N ALA A 34 -2.91 15.99 -1.23
CA ALA A 34 -2.78 14.64 -0.68
C ALA A 34 -2.73 14.64 0.84
N LEU A 35 -1.98 15.57 1.44
CA LEU A 35 -1.88 15.71 2.90
C LEU A 35 -3.22 16.11 3.51
N ALA A 36 -3.91 17.08 2.91
CA ALA A 36 -5.24 17.51 3.37
C ALA A 36 -6.25 16.37 3.29
N TRP A 37 -6.30 15.66 2.16
CA TRP A 37 -7.17 14.50 1.95
C TRP A 37 -6.89 13.39 2.95
N THR A 38 -5.60 13.08 3.20
CA THR A 38 -5.19 12.08 4.17
C THR A 38 -5.69 12.41 5.57
N LYS A 39 -5.52 13.68 6.00
CA LYS A 39 -5.99 14.13 7.32
C LYS A 39 -7.51 14.10 7.46
N GLU A 40 -8.25 14.26 6.38
CA GLU A 40 -9.71 14.19 6.38
C GLU A 40 -10.24 12.76 6.40
N HIS A 41 -9.63 11.86 5.63
CA HIS A 41 -10.16 10.53 5.36
C HIS A 41 -9.47 9.40 6.12
N CYS A 42 -8.20 9.57 6.51
CA CYS A 42 -7.47 8.52 7.21
C CYS A 42 -7.68 8.64 8.72
N ARG A 43 -8.17 7.57 9.32
CA ARG A 43 -8.36 7.50 10.77
C ARG A 43 -7.17 6.81 11.41
N GLU A 44 -6.64 7.42 12.47
CA GLU A 44 -5.65 6.76 13.32
C GLU A 44 -6.32 5.63 14.13
N GLY A 45 -5.68 4.48 14.16
CA GLY A 45 -6.04 3.37 15.02
C GLY A 45 -5.53 3.57 16.44
N ARG A 46 -5.56 2.48 17.20
CA ARG A 46 -5.00 2.45 18.56
C ARG A 46 -3.54 2.05 18.52
N ASP A 47 -2.72 2.76 19.27
CA ASP A 47 -1.38 2.30 19.59
C ASP A 47 -1.46 1.26 20.72
N ASP A 48 -1.71 0.03 20.32
CA ASP A 48 -1.75 -1.14 21.21
C ASP A 48 -0.47 -1.97 21.11
N ASN A 49 0.60 -1.41 20.54
CA ASN A 49 1.86 -2.11 20.37
C ASN A 49 2.43 -2.53 21.73
N PRO A 50 2.87 -3.80 21.88
CA PRO A 50 3.55 -4.23 23.06
C PRO A 50 4.91 -3.52 23.20
N GLU A 51 5.38 -3.41 24.43
CA GLU A 51 6.76 -3.00 24.68
C GLU A 51 7.71 -3.96 23.93
N TYR A 52 8.69 -3.41 23.23
CA TYR A 52 9.76 -4.19 22.61
C TYR A 52 11.07 -4.03 23.37
N VAL A 53 11.96 -4.98 23.18
CA VAL A 53 13.31 -4.93 23.73
C VAL A 53 14.24 -4.50 22.59
N ASP A 54 14.89 -3.34 22.75
CA ASP A 54 15.84 -2.86 21.78
C ASP A 54 17.13 -3.71 21.74
N PHE A 55 18.02 -3.40 20.82
CA PHE A 55 19.29 -4.12 20.65
C PHE A 55 20.24 -3.99 21.85
N LEU A 56 19.99 -3.05 22.78
CA LEU A 56 20.70 -2.91 24.04
C LEU A 56 20.07 -3.72 25.18
N GLY A 57 18.95 -4.38 24.93
CA GLY A 57 18.21 -5.14 25.94
C GLY A 57 17.29 -4.28 26.81
N GLU A 58 17.07 -3.03 26.45
CA GLU A 58 16.17 -2.12 27.17
C GLU A 58 14.74 -2.22 26.59
N LYS A 59 13.75 -2.25 27.48
CA LYS A 59 12.35 -2.16 27.07
C LYS A 59 12.02 -0.75 26.65
N ARG A 60 11.55 -0.61 25.42
CA ARG A 60 11.10 0.66 24.87
C ARG A 60 9.69 0.54 24.33
N ARG A 61 8.96 1.63 24.45
CA ARG A 61 7.71 1.86 23.77
C ARG A 61 7.80 3.21 23.10
N ILE A 62 7.75 3.21 21.76
CA ILE A 62 7.70 4.45 21.01
C ILE A 62 6.28 4.98 21.08
N LYS A 63 6.13 6.13 21.69
CA LYS A 63 4.94 6.96 21.60
C LYS A 63 5.33 8.25 20.92
N PHE A 64 4.82 8.42 19.73
CA PHE A 64 5.03 9.67 19.02
C PHE A 64 4.23 10.80 19.68
N THR A 65 4.85 11.95 19.81
CA THR A 65 4.15 13.20 20.09
C THR A 65 3.29 13.60 18.88
N LYS A 66 2.37 14.53 19.07
CA LYS A 66 1.55 15.02 17.95
C LYS A 66 2.42 15.61 16.83
N GLU A 67 3.47 16.34 17.19
CA GLU A 67 4.40 16.94 16.23
C GLU A 67 5.23 15.90 15.48
N GLU A 68 5.61 14.82 16.14
CA GLU A 68 6.31 13.70 15.49
C GLU A 68 5.38 12.98 14.51
N LYS A 69 4.13 12.71 14.87
CA LYS A 69 3.14 12.12 13.96
C LYS A 69 2.89 12.99 12.73
N GLU A 70 2.77 14.30 12.90
CA GLU A 70 2.64 15.24 11.77
C GLU A 70 3.82 15.11 10.81
N LYS A 71 5.04 15.07 11.32
CA LYS A 71 6.24 14.88 10.48
C LYS A 71 6.27 13.52 9.79
N GLN A 72 5.80 12.46 10.45
CA GLN A 72 5.69 11.13 9.84
C GLN A 72 4.70 11.16 8.67
N TRP A 73 3.53 11.76 8.84
CA TRP A 73 2.55 11.93 7.78
C TRP A 73 3.09 12.76 6.61
N GLU A 74 3.74 13.90 6.90
CA GLU A 74 4.37 14.72 5.86
C GLU A 74 5.40 13.94 5.06
N PHE A 75 6.25 13.15 5.72
CA PHE A 75 7.23 12.31 5.08
C PHE A 75 6.57 11.25 4.19
N THR A 76 5.58 10.54 4.73
CA THR A 76 4.85 9.47 4.04
C THR A 76 4.12 9.98 2.80
N ILE A 77 3.49 11.15 2.88
CA ILE A 77 2.78 11.73 1.73
C ILE A 77 3.76 12.24 0.67
N LYS A 78 4.89 12.83 1.06
CA LYS A 78 5.97 13.16 0.11
C LYS A 78 6.49 11.91 -0.60
N MET A 79 6.70 10.82 0.15
CA MET A 79 7.10 9.52 -0.41
C MET A 79 6.11 9.04 -1.46
N TYR A 80 4.81 9.07 -1.15
CA TYR A 80 3.76 8.71 -2.12
C TYR A 80 3.84 9.53 -3.41
N CYS A 81 3.90 10.86 -3.31
CA CYS A 81 3.98 11.73 -4.48
C CYS A 81 5.23 11.44 -5.31
N ILE A 82 6.39 11.31 -4.67
CA ILE A 82 7.66 11.06 -5.35
C ILE A 82 7.67 9.70 -6.04
N ILE A 83 7.14 8.64 -5.40
CA ILE A 83 7.05 7.31 -6.01
C ILE A 83 6.12 7.35 -7.23
N LYS A 84 4.96 8.00 -7.11
CA LYS A 84 4.04 8.19 -8.24
C LYS A 84 4.76 8.88 -9.41
N ASP A 85 5.52 9.94 -9.12
CA ASP A 85 6.29 10.67 -10.14
C ASP A 85 7.42 9.82 -10.73
N LEU A 86 8.12 9.02 -9.95
CA LEU A 86 9.13 8.07 -10.44
C LEU A 86 8.53 7.03 -11.40
N ILE A 87 7.33 6.54 -11.12
CA ILE A 87 6.65 5.55 -11.96
C ILE A 87 6.21 6.17 -13.28
N GLN A 88 5.44 7.25 -13.26
CA GLN A 88 4.73 7.79 -14.42
C GLN A 88 5.29 9.09 -15.00
N GLY A 89 6.18 9.77 -14.27
CA GLY A 89 6.61 11.13 -14.55
C GLY A 89 5.60 12.19 -14.07
N ASN A 90 6.07 13.43 -13.96
CA ASN A 90 5.24 14.56 -13.58
C ASN A 90 5.76 15.87 -14.17
N LYS A 91 4.96 16.52 -15.01
CA LYS A 91 5.29 17.80 -15.66
C LYS A 91 5.19 19.03 -14.75
N ASN A 92 4.57 18.85 -13.57
CA ASN A 92 4.34 19.92 -12.60
C ASN A 92 5.48 20.03 -11.59
N LEU A 93 6.56 19.29 -11.74
CA LEU A 93 7.74 19.44 -10.89
C LEU A 93 8.30 20.86 -10.99
N PRO A 94 9.01 21.35 -9.95
CA PRO A 94 9.64 22.66 -9.98
C PRO A 94 10.55 22.84 -11.20
N ALA A 95 10.64 24.06 -11.70
CA ALA A 95 11.44 24.37 -12.88
C ALA A 95 12.92 24.01 -12.68
N GLY A 96 13.50 23.37 -13.68
CA GLY A 96 14.92 22.95 -13.66
C GLY A 96 15.12 21.44 -13.49
N PHE A 97 14.08 20.69 -13.07
CA PHE A 97 14.14 19.23 -12.87
C PHE A 97 13.51 18.46 -14.04
N ILE A 98 14.03 18.71 -15.25
CA ILE A 98 13.47 18.13 -16.50
C ILE A 98 13.66 16.61 -16.52
N GLU A 99 14.80 16.12 -16.09
CA GLU A 99 15.10 14.67 -16.08
C GLU A 99 14.19 13.94 -15.10
N GLU A 100 14.02 14.49 -13.90
CA GLU A 100 13.15 13.94 -12.86
C GLU A 100 11.67 13.93 -13.29
N SER A 101 11.26 14.88 -14.14
CA SER A 101 9.87 14.98 -14.61
C SER A 101 9.46 13.89 -15.59
N VAL A 102 10.42 13.19 -16.21
CA VAL A 102 10.13 12.16 -17.22
C VAL A 102 9.56 10.89 -16.57
N GLY A 103 10.06 10.51 -15.40
CA GLY A 103 9.75 9.22 -14.77
C GLY A 103 10.29 8.02 -15.55
N HIS A 104 9.98 6.82 -15.09
CA HIS A 104 10.47 5.58 -15.69
C HIS A 104 9.44 4.90 -16.60
N ASN A 105 8.21 5.41 -16.69
CA ASN A 105 7.09 4.79 -17.41
C ASN A 105 6.94 3.29 -17.03
N ALA A 106 7.04 3.01 -15.73
CA ALA A 106 6.98 1.66 -15.21
C ALA A 106 5.52 1.17 -15.15
N ILE A 107 5.31 -0.11 -15.47
CA ILE A 107 4.00 -0.77 -15.39
C ILE A 107 3.79 -1.49 -14.07
N ALA A 108 4.86 -1.71 -13.32
CA ALA A 108 4.85 -2.22 -11.95
C ALA A 108 6.12 -1.78 -11.23
N ALA A 109 6.07 -1.65 -9.92
CA ALA A 109 7.21 -1.31 -9.09
C ALA A 109 7.13 -2.02 -7.72
N GLY A 110 8.09 -1.78 -6.84
CA GLY A 110 8.11 -2.26 -5.47
C GLY A 110 9.37 -1.84 -4.75
N PHE A 111 9.33 -1.74 -3.42
CA PHE A 111 10.51 -1.56 -2.60
C PHE A 111 11.20 -2.89 -2.36
N GLN A 112 12.52 -2.93 -2.51
CA GLN A 112 13.30 -4.12 -2.22
C GLN A 112 13.62 -4.17 -0.72
N GLY A 113 12.85 -4.96 0.03
CA GLY A 113 13.02 -5.16 1.45
C GLY A 113 12.43 -4.06 2.32
N GLN A 114 11.47 -4.40 3.14
CA GLN A 114 10.76 -3.44 4.00
C GLN A 114 11.65 -2.84 5.08
N ARG A 115 12.53 -3.65 5.66
CA ARG A 115 13.22 -3.28 6.91
C ARG A 115 14.34 -2.26 6.78
N GLN A 116 15.02 -2.20 5.66
CA GLN A 116 16.13 -1.25 5.50
C GLN A 116 15.63 0.20 5.58
N TRP A 117 14.43 0.43 5.09
CA TRP A 117 13.80 1.74 5.12
C TRP A 117 13.18 2.04 6.49
N THR A 118 12.48 1.08 7.07
CA THR A 118 11.71 1.24 8.31
C THR A 118 12.54 1.39 9.57
N ASP A 119 13.81 1.01 9.55
CA ASP A 119 14.70 1.19 10.71
C ASP A 119 14.99 2.68 11.01
N HIS A 120 14.78 3.56 10.03
CA HIS A 120 15.14 4.98 10.12
C HIS A 120 14.03 5.94 9.71
N TRP A 121 13.06 5.48 8.92
CA TRP A 121 12.03 6.30 8.27
C TRP A 121 10.67 5.60 8.32
N PRO A 122 9.57 6.34 8.13
CA PRO A 122 8.26 5.71 7.94
C PRO A 122 8.33 4.66 6.85
N ASN A 123 7.64 3.54 7.04
CA ASN A 123 7.58 2.49 6.04
C ASN A 123 6.76 2.93 4.80
N CYS A 124 6.77 2.10 3.77
CA CYS A 124 6.08 2.38 2.52
C CYS A 124 4.64 1.85 2.45
N ASP A 125 4.08 1.34 3.55
CA ASP A 125 2.76 0.68 3.53
C ASP A 125 1.64 1.60 3.06
N TYR A 126 1.63 2.86 3.51
CA TYR A 126 0.65 3.84 3.06
C TYR A 126 0.80 4.15 1.55
N PRO A 127 1.99 4.56 1.05
CA PRO A 127 2.20 4.72 -0.39
C PRO A 127 1.80 3.50 -1.19
N GLU A 128 2.19 2.31 -0.77
CA GLU A 128 1.85 1.05 -1.43
C GLU A 128 0.34 0.83 -1.52
N ALA A 129 -0.37 1.00 -0.40
CA ALA A 129 -1.82 0.84 -0.37
C ALA A 129 -2.53 1.80 -1.33
N VAL A 130 -2.15 3.08 -1.34
CA VAL A 130 -2.79 4.09 -2.19
C VAL A 130 -2.40 3.91 -3.66
N LEU A 131 -1.15 3.52 -3.96
CA LEU A 131 -0.74 3.22 -5.33
C LEU A 131 -1.53 2.04 -5.91
N ASN A 132 -1.68 0.96 -5.14
CA ASN A 132 -2.44 -0.22 -5.56
C ASN A 132 -3.96 0.00 -5.62
N SER A 133 -4.49 1.08 -5.03
CA SER A 133 -5.93 1.37 -5.02
C SER A 133 -6.42 1.98 -6.32
N SER A 134 -7.72 1.83 -6.58
CA SER A 134 -8.41 2.41 -7.73
C SER A 134 -8.75 3.90 -7.56
N PHE A 135 -8.24 4.54 -6.52
CA PHE A 135 -8.42 5.96 -6.25
C PHE A 135 -7.28 6.52 -5.40
N ASP A 136 -7.17 7.83 -5.39
CA ASP A 136 -6.34 8.61 -4.48
C ASP A 136 -7.00 9.96 -4.18
N PHE A 137 -6.23 10.94 -3.72
CA PHE A 137 -6.70 12.30 -3.41
C PHE A 137 -7.20 13.09 -4.65
N GLU A 138 -6.95 12.62 -5.86
CA GLU A 138 -7.46 13.20 -7.10
C GLU A 138 -8.76 12.53 -7.57
N GLY A 139 -9.21 11.48 -6.88
CA GLY A 139 -10.39 10.69 -7.22
C GLY A 139 -10.04 9.33 -7.85
N PRO A 140 -10.97 8.73 -8.63
CA PRO A 140 -10.74 7.45 -9.28
C PRO A 140 -9.53 7.49 -10.23
N LYS A 141 -8.69 6.45 -10.18
CA LYS A 141 -7.50 6.29 -11.01
C LYS A 141 -7.27 4.83 -11.37
N GLU A 142 -6.53 4.59 -12.43
CA GLU A 142 -5.98 3.27 -12.71
C GLU A 142 -5.01 2.87 -11.60
N PRO A 143 -5.14 1.65 -11.04
CA PRO A 143 -4.22 1.16 -10.02
C PRO A 143 -2.79 1.07 -10.55
N MET A 144 -1.82 1.45 -9.74
CA MET A 144 -0.40 1.29 -10.04
C MET A 144 0.11 0.09 -9.27
N VAL A 145 0.40 -1.00 -9.96
CA VAL A 145 0.88 -2.22 -9.31
C VAL A 145 2.18 -1.96 -8.58
N PHE A 146 2.13 -2.06 -7.25
CA PHE A 146 3.27 -1.89 -6.38
C PHE A 146 3.39 -3.12 -5.46
N ALA A 147 4.44 -3.92 -5.66
CA ALA A 147 4.61 -5.20 -4.98
C ALA A 147 5.37 -5.02 -3.66
N THR A 148 4.79 -5.47 -2.56
CA THR A 148 5.44 -5.52 -1.25
C THR A 148 6.76 -6.29 -1.34
N GLU A 149 7.82 -5.78 -0.68
CA GLU A 149 9.17 -6.38 -0.66
C GLU A 149 9.79 -6.58 -2.05
N ASN A 150 9.19 -5.96 -3.08
CA ASN A 150 9.54 -6.14 -4.48
C ASN A 150 9.56 -7.63 -4.90
N ASP A 151 8.61 -8.42 -4.38
CA ASP A 151 8.43 -9.81 -4.84
C ASP A 151 7.92 -9.81 -6.26
N VAL A 152 8.86 -9.98 -7.18
CA VAL A 152 8.65 -9.86 -8.62
C VAL A 152 7.61 -10.84 -9.15
N LEU A 153 7.56 -12.08 -8.64
CA LEU A 153 6.60 -13.08 -9.12
C LEU A 153 5.18 -12.75 -8.69
N ASN A 154 5.02 -12.30 -7.45
CA ASN A 154 3.72 -11.85 -6.96
C ASN A 154 3.28 -10.56 -7.68
N GLY A 155 4.19 -9.59 -7.83
CA GLY A 155 3.95 -8.37 -8.60
C GLY A 155 3.54 -8.62 -10.05
N LEU A 156 4.11 -9.63 -10.71
CA LEU A 156 3.65 -10.07 -12.03
C LEU A 156 2.24 -10.65 -12.00
N GLY A 157 1.93 -11.43 -10.97
CA GLY A 157 0.58 -11.95 -10.77
C GLY A 157 -0.42 -10.80 -10.62
N MET A 158 -0.09 -9.79 -9.81
CA MET A 158 -0.90 -8.58 -9.65
C MET A 158 -1.08 -7.86 -10.99
N LEU A 159 0.01 -7.63 -11.73
CA LEU A 159 -0.05 -6.95 -13.04
C LEU A 159 -0.95 -7.69 -14.04
N PHE A 160 -0.80 -9.01 -14.16
CA PHE A 160 -1.65 -9.77 -15.07
C PHE A 160 -3.12 -9.73 -14.66
N MET A 161 -3.41 -9.82 -13.39
CA MET A 161 -4.79 -9.76 -12.90
C MET A 161 -5.39 -8.36 -13.02
N GLU A 162 -4.59 -7.30 -12.81
CA GLU A 162 -5.01 -5.92 -13.07
C GLU A 162 -5.37 -5.73 -14.55
N LEU A 163 -4.48 -6.08 -15.47
CA LEU A 163 -4.71 -5.97 -16.92
C LEU A 163 -5.91 -6.80 -17.43
N LEU A 164 -6.20 -7.93 -16.79
CA LEU A 164 -7.36 -8.78 -17.15
C LEU A 164 -8.68 -8.27 -16.57
N THR A 165 -8.63 -7.65 -15.40
CA THR A 165 -9.85 -7.30 -14.65
C THR A 165 -10.14 -5.80 -14.60
N ASN A 166 -9.12 -4.97 -14.82
CA ASN A 166 -9.13 -3.51 -14.63
C ASN A 166 -9.56 -3.11 -13.20
N ARG A 167 -9.14 -3.90 -12.21
CA ARG A 167 -9.45 -3.71 -10.80
C ARG A 167 -8.18 -3.62 -10.00
N ALA A 168 -8.23 -2.93 -8.88
CA ALA A 168 -7.18 -2.95 -7.88
C ALA A 168 -6.81 -4.39 -7.50
N GLN A 169 -5.55 -4.63 -7.19
CA GLN A 169 -5.04 -5.94 -6.81
C GLN A 169 -4.43 -5.87 -5.43
N ILE A 170 -4.46 -6.99 -4.72
CA ILE A 170 -3.77 -7.13 -3.44
C ILE A 170 -2.51 -7.97 -3.64
N PHE A 171 -1.43 -7.55 -3.01
CA PHE A 171 -0.28 -8.41 -2.81
C PHE A 171 -0.62 -9.42 -1.70
N ALA A 172 -0.43 -10.71 -1.94
CA ALA A 172 -0.67 -11.70 -0.90
C ALA A 172 0.15 -12.98 -1.13
N ASP A 173 0.86 -13.39 -0.09
CA ASP A 173 1.55 -14.67 -0.04
C ASP A 173 0.60 -15.79 0.37
N VAL A 174 0.69 -16.92 -0.29
CA VAL A 174 0.04 -18.17 0.18
C VAL A 174 0.88 -18.73 1.32
N ARG A 175 0.43 -18.54 2.57
CA ARG A 175 1.17 -19.00 3.75
C ARG A 175 0.88 -20.44 4.11
N THR A 176 -0.38 -20.84 4.10
CA THR A 176 -0.76 -22.20 4.47
C THR A 176 -2.20 -22.52 4.07
N TYR A 177 -2.52 -23.80 4.14
CA TYR A 177 -3.88 -24.32 4.11
C TYR A 177 -4.30 -24.72 5.51
N TRP A 178 -5.51 -24.31 5.91
CA TRP A 178 -6.12 -24.66 7.19
C TRP A 178 -7.28 -25.63 6.95
N SER A 179 -7.10 -26.87 7.38
CA SER A 179 -8.22 -27.83 7.42
C SER A 179 -9.25 -27.43 8.48
N PRO A 180 -10.48 -27.93 8.41
CA PRO A 180 -11.48 -27.69 9.45
C PRO A 180 -10.98 -28.04 10.85
N GLU A 181 -10.26 -29.16 10.99
CA GLU A 181 -9.70 -29.62 12.29
C GLU A 181 -8.59 -28.67 12.77
N ALA A 182 -7.73 -28.20 11.87
CA ALA A 182 -6.68 -27.26 12.22
C ALA A 182 -7.27 -25.91 12.69
N THR A 183 -8.26 -25.41 11.96
CA THR A 183 -8.98 -24.19 12.32
C THR A 183 -9.62 -24.34 13.71
N LYS A 184 -10.37 -25.43 13.93
CA LYS A 184 -11.00 -25.69 15.22
C LYS A 184 -10.00 -25.75 16.37
N ARG A 185 -8.88 -26.46 16.16
CA ARG A 185 -7.84 -26.61 17.19
C ARG A 185 -7.20 -25.30 17.58
N VAL A 186 -6.95 -24.39 16.61
CA VAL A 186 -6.21 -23.15 16.87
C VAL A 186 -7.12 -22.02 17.33
N THR A 187 -8.29 -21.87 16.71
CA THR A 187 -9.18 -20.72 16.92
C THR A 187 -10.39 -21.06 17.80
N GLY A 188 -10.71 -22.32 18.00
CA GLY A 188 -11.95 -22.78 18.60
C GLY A 188 -13.18 -22.68 17.68
N TYR A 189 -13.02 -22.14 16.47
CA TYR A 189 -14.10 -21.88 15.52
C TYR A 189 -14.31 -23.07 14.56
N ASP A 190 -15.57 -23.45 14.33
CA ASP A 190 -15.96 -24.44 13.34
C ASP A 190 -16.23 -23.73 12.01
N LEU A 191 -15.59 -24.18 10.92
CA LEU A 191 -15.82 -23.62 9.60
C LEU A 191 -17.27 -23.82 9.16
N GLU A 192 -17.84 -22.81 8.51
CA GLU A 192 -19.20 -22.79 8.01
C GLU A 192 -19.25 -22.45 6.51
N GLY A 193 -20.42 -22.58 5.88
CA GLY A 193 -20.67 -22.23 4.48
C GLY A 193 -19.61 -22.81 3.53
N LYS A 194 -19.16 -22.02 2.58
CA LYS A 194 -18.22 -22.43 1.53
C LYS A 194 -16.88 -22.95 2.07
N ALA A 195 -16.38 -22.40 3.18
CA ALA A 195 -15.15 -22.88 3.79
C ALA A 195 -15.27 -24.31 4.29
N LYS A 196 -16.44 -24.66 4.88
CA LYS A 196 -16.75 -26.04 5.30
C LYS A 196 -16.96 -26.95 4.11
N GLU A 197 -17.72 -26.53 3.12
CA GLU A 197 -18.03 -27.29 1.90
C GLU A 197 -16.77 -27.62 1.10
N ASN A 198 -15.82 -26.68 1.01
CA ASN A 198 -14.53 -26.85 0.32
C ASN A 198 -13.45 -27.51 1.19
N GLY A 199 -13.79 -27.89 2.43
CA GLY A 199 -12.90 -28.64 3.32
C GLY A 199 -11.81 -27.79 3.98
N GLY A 200 -11.88 -26.47 3.93
CA GLY A 200 -10.90 -25.59 4.59
C GLY A 200 -10.76 -24.22 3.94
N ILE A 201 -9.71 -23.50 4.34
CA ILE A 201 -9.37 -22.17 3.83
C ILE A 201 -7.90 -22.09 3.41
N ILE A 202 -7.61 -21.28 2.43
CA ILE A 202 -6.24 -20.86 2.11
C ILE A 202 -5.95 -19.59 2.88
N HIS A 203 -4.89 -19.60 3.67
CA HIS A 203 -4.43 -18.43 4.40
C HIS A 203 -3.51 -17.61 3.52
N LEU A 204 -3.97 -16.43 3.17
CA LEU A 204 -3.22 -15.40 2.46
C LEU A 204 -2.77 -14.35 3.47
N LEU A 205 -1.55 -13.88 3.33
CA LEU A 205 -0.98 -12.84 4.19
C LEU A 205 -0.16 -11.87 3.35
N ASN A 206 -0.33 -10.60 3.59
CA ASN A 206 0.61 -9.56 3.21
C ASN A 206 1.35 -9.07 4.46
N SER A 207 2.64 -8.80 4.35
CA SER A 207 3.44 -8.17 5.40
C SER A 207 3.36 -6.64 5.38
N GLY A 208 2.81 -6.06 4.32
CA GLY A 208 2.52 -4.65 4.17
C GLY A 208 1.02 -4.38 4.02
N ALA A 209 0.68 -3.22 3.49
CA ALA A 209 -0.70 -2.83 3.26
C ALA A 209 -1.28 -3.44 1.99
N ALA A 210 -2.55 -3.84 2.04
CA ALA A 210 -3.33 -4.14 0.86
C ALA A 210 -3.87 -2.85 0.22
N CYS A 211 -4.47 -2.93 -0.97
CA CYS A 211 -5.19 -1.79 -1.53
C CYS A 211 -6.46 -1.47 -0.71
N LEU A 212 -6.90 -0.22 -0.73
CA LEU A 212 -8.08 0.24 0.01
C LEU A 212 -9.37 -0.40 -0.50
N ASP A 213 -9.43 -0.76 -1.78
CA ASP A 213 -10.55 -1.47 -2.43
C ASP A 213 -10.84 -2.84 -1.78
N ALA A 214 -9.86 -3.42 -1.10
CA ALA A 214 -10.00 -4.73 -0.45
C ALA A 214 -10.80 -4.72 0.87
N CYS A 215 -11.28 -3.55 1.31
CA CYS A 215 -12.07 -3.41 2.54
C CYS A 215 -13.40 -4.19 2.53
N GLY A 216 -13.91 -4.55 1.36
CA GLY A 216 -15.15 -5.32 1.20
C GLY A 216 -16.45 -4.51 1.33
N GLU A 217 -16.37 -3.18 1.37
CA GLU A 217 -17.52 -2.29 1.54
C GLU A 217 -18.29 -2.02 0.24
N CYS A 218 -17.66 -2.25 -0.92
CA CYS A 218 -18.34 -2.17 -2.19
C CYS A 218 -19.04 -3.48 -2.53
N THR A 219 -20.29 -3.40 -2.99
CA THR A 219 -21.11 -4.58 -3.30
C THR A 219 -21.65 -4.53 -4.73
N ASP A 220 -21.87 -5.72 -5.32
CA ASP A 220 -22.59 -5.88 -6.56
C ASP A 220 -24.13 -5.74 -6.36
N GLU A 221 -24.88 -5.88 -7.43
CA GLU A 221 -26.35 -5.82 -7.42
C GLU A 221 -27.01 -6.92 -6.56
N ASN A 222 -26.28 -7.98 -6.23
CA ASN A 222 -26.74 -9.08 -5.40
C ASN A 222 -26.29 -8.93 -3.92
N GLY A 223 -25.58 -7.85 -3.59
CA GLY A 223 -25.08 -7.59 -2.26
C GLY A 223 -23.79 -8.36 -1.92
N ASN A 224 -23.10 -8.97 -2.88
CA ASN A 224 -21.81 -9.61 -2.64
C ASN A 224 -20.70 -8.56 -2.65
N ALA A 225 -19.75 -8.68 -1.74
CA ALA A 225 -18.56 -7.84 -1.74
C ALA A 225 -17.80 -7.96 -3.07
N VAL A 226 -17.44 -6.85 -3.68
CA VAL A 226 -16.79 -6.77 -4.98
C VAL A 226 -15.81 -5.61 -5.03
N MET A 227 -14.67 -5.82 -5.68
CA MET A 227 -13.80 -4.74 -6.13
C MET A 227 -14.30 -4.28 -7.50
N LYS A 228 -14.63 -3.00 -7.63
CA LYS A 228 -15.11 -2.42 -8.89
C LYS A 228 -13.96 -2.20 -9.88
N LYS A 229 -14.27 -2.10 -11.16
CA LYS A 229 -13.31 -1.57 -12.13
C LYS A 229 -13.02 -0.12 -11.79
N TRP A 230 -11.78 0.32 -11.95
CA TRP A 230 -11.35 1.63 -11.45
C TRP A 230 -12.22 2.80 -11.96
N TRP A 231 -12.72 2.74 -13.20
CA TRP A 231 -13.61 3.77 -13.76
C TRP A 231 -15.07 3.66 -13.33
N GLU A 232 -15.46 2.61 -12.60
CA GLU A 232 -16.80 2.41 -12.01
C GLU A 232 -16.85 2.89 -10.56
N VAL A 233 -15.70 3.26 -9.99
CA VAL A 233 -15.59 3.77 -8.61
C VAL A 233 -16.14 5.17 -8.54
N THR A 234 -16.99 5.43 -7.55
CA THR A 234 -17.63 6.72 -7.30
C THR A 234 -17.11 7.36 -6.02
N ASP A 235 -17.37 8.65 -5.82
CA ASP A 235 -17.01 9.35 -4.57
C ASP A 235 -17.66 8.68 -3.34
N GLU A 236 -18.88 8.13 -3.49
CA GLU A 236 -19.54 7.36 -2.42
C GLU A 236 -18.80 6.07 -2.10
N ASP A 237 -18.27 5.37 -3.12
CA ASP A 237 -17.46 4.18 -2.91
C ASP A 237 -16.14 4.55 -2.21
N ILE A 238 -15.48 5.62 -2.64
CA ILE A 238 -14.26 6.13 -1.99
C ILE A 238 -14.52 6.41 -0.52
N GLN A 239 -15.61 7.10 -0.20
CA GLN A 239 -15.96 7.41 1.19
C GLN A 239 -16.19 6.13 2.02
N LYS A 240 -16.88 5.12 1.48
CA LYS A 240 -17.08 3.83 2.16
C LYS A 240 -15.76 3.11 2.43
N MET A 241 -14.87 3.07 1.43
CA MET A 241 -13.57 2.41 1.54
C MET A 241 -12.65 3.10 2.56
N THR A 242 -12.59 4.44 2.54
CA THR A 242 -11.81 5.20 3.52
C THR A 242 -12.41 5.11 4.92
N ASP A 243 -13.72 5.09 5.05
CA ASP A 243 -14.41 4.91 6.34
C ASP A 243 -14.16 3.54 6.97
N ALA A 244 -13.97 2.52 6.16
CA ALA A 244 -13.67 1.15 6.61
C ALA A 244 -12.20 0.96 6.98
N THR A 245 -11.32 1.83 6.50
CA THR A 245 -9.87 1.70 6.71
C THR A 245 -9.44 2.45 7.96
N VAL A 246 -8.60 1.81 8.77
CA VAL A 246 -8.00 2.41 9.97
C VAL A 246 -6.49 2.25 9.89
N TRP A 247 -5.79 3.36 9.93
CA TRP A 247 -4.33 3.41 10.02
C TRP A 247 -3.93 3.46 11.50
N CYS A 248 -2.99 2.62 11.91
CA CYS A 248 -2.47 2.65 13.26
C CYS A 248 -1.07 3.25 13.31
N GLU A 249 -0.67 3.74 14.48
CA GLU A 249 0.68 4.28 14.70
C GLU A 249 1.78 3.25 14.40
N ALA A 250 1.49 1.97 14.58
CA ALA A 250 2.39 0.87 14.24
C ALA A 250 2.79 0.82 12.76
N GLY A 251 2.01 1.41 11.87
CA GLY A 251 2.35 1.55 10.45
C GLY A 251 3.62 2.37 10.21
N PHE A 252 4.08 3.10 11.22
CA PHE A 252 5.31 3.88 11.15
C PHE A 252 6.53 3.21 11.82
N ASP A 253 6.31 2.12 12.56
CA ASP A 253 7.29 1.55 13.50
C ASP A 253 7.78 0.14 13.17
N ASN A 254 7.43 -0.41 12.05
CA ASN A 254 7.81 -1.80 11.74
C ASN A 254 9.18 -1.97 11.15
#